data_8dcac0b8de1f1aa3516a02ba6f26fe92
#
_entry.id   8dcac0b8de1f1aa3516a02ba6f26fe92
#
_cell.length_a   1.000
_cell.length_b   1.000
_cell.length_c   1.000
_cell.angle_alpha   90.00
_cell.angle_beta   90.00
_cell.angle_gamma   90.00
#
_symmetry.space_group_name_H-M   'P 1'
#
loop_
_entity.id
_entity.type
_entity.pdbx_description
1 polymer ?
#
loop_
_entity_poly.entity_id
_entity_poly.type
_entity_poly.pdbx_seq_one_letter_code
_entity_poly.pdbx_strand_id
1 'polypeptide(L)'
;RCPSSPAFILPLPAQPTLVTQTDAGVLVALDELTAPEVVITLPSDDSGGGGFCGAALDGGGIGNGRGDGDVMVLQRGSTADYEYVVVGGDTGESITDWLTMAGYVLPADYADALTPYIAGGNFIFAAKVKSTVAEGALAPIELHLPAQDPGSFSIPYGLAAHSLPPGETLSLTTYLLASGTVVPGNYPFAAIDQADLIATSETETNYQELYNNAIGDPDGAWVVDASLEPFATADLNSSINTAIENGRGTGADPAAVTAFTERVTLSGARLTRIRTTLGADQLRDLTLTKATLDLHDPTMYVPYDADAGST
;
A
#
# COMPACT_ATOMS: atom_id res chain seq x y z
N ARG A 1 20.91 23.83 11.52
CA ARG A 1 19.72 22.98 11.83
C ARG A 1 19.93 21.71 11.04
N CYS A 2 20.04 20.56 11.70
CA CYS A 2 19.95 19.28 11.00
C CYS A 2 18.58 19.24 10.30
N PRO A 3 18.52 18.80 9.03
CA PRO A 3 17.22 18.56 8.41
C PRO A 3 16.43 17.58 9.27
N SER A 4 15.17 17.90 9.57
CA SER A 4 14.30 16.99 10.31
C SER A 4 14.11 15.72 9.48
N SER A 5 14.48 14.58 10.05
CA SER A 5 14.24 13.30 9.39
C SER A 5 12.74 13.11 9.18
N PRO A 6 12.30 12.68 8.00
CA PRO A 6 10.90 12.37 7.77
C PRO A 6 10.41 11.35 8.78
N ALA A 7 9.18 11.53 9.24
CA ALA A 7 8.57 10.68 10.27
C ALA A 7 7.25 10.11 9.79
N PHE A 8 6.99 8.88 10.20
CA PHE A 8 5.74 8.14 10.00
C PHE A 8 4.98 8.07 11.30
N ILE A 9 3.70 8.40 11.29
CA ILE A 9 2.80 8.25 12.42
C ILE A 9 1.60 7.42 11.97
N LEU A 10 1.33 6.32 12.68
CA LEU A 10 0.28 5.38 12.31
C LEU A 10 -0.49 4.91 13.54
N PRO A 11 -1.80 5.19 13.66
CA PRO A 11 -2.65 4.57 14.66
C PRO A 11 -2.79 3.08 14.41
N LEU A 12 -2.69 2.29 15.45
CA LEU A 12 -2.80 0.83 15.40
C LEU A 12 -3.88 0.37 16.38
N PRO A 13 -4.79 -0.53 15.96
CA PRO A 13 -5.84 -1.07 16.83
C PRO A 13 -5.30 -1.98 17.94
N ALA A 14 -4.06 -2.42 17.82
CA ALA A 14 -3.37 -3.23 18.82
C ALA A 14 -1.86 -2.99 18.77
N GLN A 15 -1.16 -3.34 19.84
CA GLN A 15 0.30 -3.34 19.85
C GLN A 15 0.82 -4.39 18.86
N PRO A 16 1.76 -4.04 17.95
CA PRO A 16 2.33 -5.01 17.01
C PRO A 16 3.15 -6.07 17.76
N THR A 17 3.00 -7.33 17.33
CA THR A 17 3.79 -8.46 17.82
C THR A 17 5.17 -8.53 17.18
N LEU A 18 5.30 -7.99 15.98
CA LEU A 18 6.56 -7.87 15.24
C LEU A 18 6.56 -6.56 14.45
N VAL A 19 7.69 -5.88 14.46
CA VAL A 19 8.01 -4.75 13.57
C VAL A 19 9.31 -5.09 12.85
N THR A 20 9.26 -5.15 11.55
CA THR A 20 10.42 -5.45 10.70
C THR A 20 10.37 -4.64 9.40
N GLN A 21 11.29 -4.88 8.50
CA GLN A 21 11.28 -4.34 7.15
C GLN A 21 11.18 -5.50 6.16
N THR A 22 10.61 -5.23 5.00
CA THR A 22 10.70 -6.12 3.85
C THR A 22 11.39 -5.43 2.69
N ASP A 23 11.77 -6.16 1.67
CA ASP A 23 12.38 -5.59 0.47
C ASP A 23 11.35 -4.80 -0.35
N ALA A 24 11.71 -3.59 -0.81
CA ALA A 24 10.84 -2.78 -1.65
C ALA A 24 10.47 -3.49 -2.97
N GLY A 25 11.33 -4.37 -3.46
CA GLY A 25 11.08 -5.19 -4.63
C GLY A 25 9.88 -6.12 -4.51
N VAL A 26 9.46 -6.46 -3.29
CA VAL A 26 8.20 -7.21 -3.07
C VAL A 26 7.00 -6.39 -3.57
N LEU A 27 6.96 -5.09 -3.26
CA LEU A 27 5.87 -4.22 -3.74
C LEU A 27 5.97 -4.00 -5.24
N VAL A 28 7.18 -3.88 -5.79
CA VAL A 28 7.40 -3.80 -7.25
C VAL A 28 6.88 -5.08 -7.93
N ALA A 29 7.19 -6.24 -7.41
CA ALA A 29 6.71 -7.51 -7.95
C ALA A 29 5.18 -7.68 -7.84
N LEU A 30 4.58 -7.22 -6.73
CA LEU A 30 3.11 -7.18 -6.59
C LEU A 30 2.48 -6.20 -7.59
N ASP A 31 3.10 -5.05 -7.82
CA ASP A 31 2.65 -4.08 -8.81
C ASP A 31 2.67 -4.69 -10.22
N GLU A 32 3.78 -5.25 -10.63
CA GLU A 32 3.94 -5.91 -11.94
C GLU A 32 2.94 -7.07 -12.15
N LEU A 33 2.61 -7.80 -11.08
CA LEU A 33 1.63 -8.90 -11.14
C LEU A 33 0.19 -8.42 -11.30
N THR A 34 -0.13 -7.22 -10.80
CA THR A 34 -1.51 -6.75 -10.65
C THR A 34 -1.79 -5.40 -11.30
N ALA A 35 -0.77 -4.73 -11.86
CA ALA A 35 -0.96 -3.48 -12.57
C ALA A 35 -1.81 -3.72 -13.83
N PRO A 36 -2.74 -2.82 -14.14
CA PRO A 36 -3.50 -2.90 -15.37
C PRO A 36 -2.58 -2.86 -16.59
N GLU A 37 -2.66 -3.89 -17.42
CA GLU A 37 -1.96 -3.99 -18.69
C GLU A 37 -2.99 -4.00 -19.82
N VAL A 38 -2.96 -2.99 -20.68
CA VAL A 38 -3.84 -2.95 -21.84
C VAL A 38 -3.04 -3.36 -23.09
N VAL A 39 -3.34 -4.54 -23.60
CA VAL A 39 -2.71 -5.09 -24.80
C VAL A 39 -3.53 -4.73 -26.02
N ILE A 40 -2.97 -3.89 -26.89
CA ILE A 40 -3.59 -3.56 -28.17
C ILE A 40 -3.28 -4.70 -29.16
N THR A 41 -4.31 -5.40 -29.59
CA THR A 41 -4.15 -6.48 -30.58
C THR A 41 -4.21 -5.94 -31.98
N LEU A 42 -3.04 -5.88 -32.64
CA LEU A 42 -2.94 -5.57 -34.04
C LEU A 42 -3.33 -6.81 -34.87
N PRO A 43 -3.87 -6.65 -36.09
CA PRO A 43 -4.02 -7.77 -37.01
C PRO A 43 -2.63 -8.35 -37.30
N SER A 44 -2.39 -9.51 -36.73
CA SER A 44 -1.18 -10.34 -36.57
C SER A 44 0.08 -10.00 -37.38
N ASP A 45 1.21 -9.83 -36.65
CA ASP A 45 2.51 -10.42 -36.99
C ASP A 45 3.30 -10.77 -35.71
N ASP A 46 4.12 -11.83 -35.75
CA ASP A 46 4.56 -12.68 -34.65
C ASP A 46 5.92 -12.29 -34.01
N SER A 47 6.17 -12.69 -32.75
CA SER A 47 7.46 -12.84 -32.00
C SER A 47 7.92 -11.70 -31.06
N GLY A 48 8.40 -11.89 -29.83
CA GLY A 48 8.87 -12.87 -28.91
C GLY A 48 10.01 -12.41 -27.98
N GLY A 49 9.93 -12.57 -26.62
CA GLY A 49 11.00 -12.88 -25.62
C GLY A 49 11.83 -11.76 -24.95
N GLY A 50 11.98 -11.67 -23.67
CA GLY A 50 12.51 -12.30 -22.52
C GLY A 50 13.68 -11.60 -21.77
N GLY A 51 13.77 -11.40 -20.49
CA GLY A 51 14.39 -11.99 -19.38
C GLY A 51 15.46 -11.31 -18.49
N PHE A 52 15.35 -11.45 -17.12
CA PHE A 52 16.30 -11.69 -16.00
C PHE A 52 17.07 -10.56 -15.29
N CYS A 53 17.25 -10.55 -14.03
CA CYS A 53 17.52 -11.08 -12.67
C CYS A 53 18.19 -10.00 -11.78
N GLY A 54 18.18 -9.97 -10.50
CA GLY A 54 17.94 -10.44 -9.23
C GLY A 54 18.91 -10.04 -8.10
N ALA A 55 18.48 -10.07 -6.84
CA ALA A 55 19.13 -10.37 -5.53
C ALA A 55 19.95 -9.31 -4.75
N ALA A 56 20.05 -9.28 -3.45
CA ALA A 56 19.55 -9.73 -2.16
C ALA A 56 20.28 -9.07 -0.95
N LEU A 57 19.66 -9.13 0.25
CA LEU A 57 19.96 -9.39 1.68
C LEU A 57 20.44 -8.22 2.59
N ASP A 58 20.19 -8.20 3.87
CA ASP A 58 19.76 -8.89 5.08
C ASP A 58 19.76 -7.95 6.29
N GLY A 59 19.10 -8.02 7.30
CA GLY A 59 18.65 -8.40 8.56
C GLY A 59 19.03 -7.71 9.89
N GLY A 60 18.09 -7.40 10.74
CA GLY A 60 17.86 -7.62 12.17
C GLY A 60 18.50 -6.90 13.35
N GLY A 61 17.68 -6.64 14.41
CA GLY A 61 18.13 -6.52 15.81
C GLY A 61 17.31 -5.61 16.76
N ILE A 62 17.09 -6.04 18.03
CA ILE A 62 16.11 -5.54 19.01
C ILE A 62 16.76 -4.90 20.24
N GLY A 63 16.11 -3.88 20.85
CA GLY A 63 16.43 -3.35 22.19
C GLY A 63 15.29 -2.55 22.85
N ASN A 64 15.01 -2.79 24.15
CA ASN A 64 13.92 -2.20 24.93
C ASN A 64 14.38 -1.12 25.91
N GLY A 65 13.60 -0.06 26.10
CA GLY A 65 13.82 0.98 27.11
C GLY A 65 12.53 1.67 27.59
N ARG A 66 12.47 2.10 28.86
CA ARG A 66 11.30 2.53 29.63
C ARG A 66 11.22 4.06 29.73
N GLY A 67 10.03 4.65 29.61
CA GLY A 67 9.79 6.09 29.74
C GLY A 67 8.70 6.40 30.79
N ASP A 68 8.72 7.63 31.32
CA ASP A 68 7.91 8.13 32.42
C ASP A 68 6.97 9.26 31.93
N GLY A 69 5.74 9.34 32.43
CA GLY A 69 4.73 10.35 32.12
C GLY A 69 3.39 9.74 31.69
N ASP A 70 2.39 10.59 31.36
CA ASP A 70 1.05 10.21 30.89
C ASP A 70 1.04 9.45 29.55
N VAL A 71 2.20 9.25 28.96
CA VAL A 71 2.43 8.45 27.76
C VAL A 71 3.20 7.19 28.12
N MET A 72 2.57 6.04 27.88
CA MET A 72 3.19 4.74 28.08
C MET A 72 3.92 4.31 26.81
N VAL A 73 5.24 4.17 26.90
CA VAL A 73 6.03 3.57 25.81
C VAL A 73 5.93 2.06 25.92
N LEU A 74 5.22 1.45 24.98
CA LEU A 74 4.97 0.01 24.93
C LEU A 74 6.10 -0.75 24.27
N GLN A 75 6.69 -0.15 23.21
CA GLN A 75 7.76 -0.78 22.44
C GLN A 75 8.68 0.29 21.87
N ARG A 76 9.97 -0.02 21.81
CA ARG A 76 10.98 0.74 21.07
C ARG A 76 11.85 -0.24 20.31
N GLY A 77 12.28 0.17 19.11
CA GLY A 77 13.19 -0.64 18.34
C GLY A 77 13.77 0.11 17.16
N SER A 78 14.54 -0.60 16.39
CA SER A 78 15.06 -0.10 15.11
C SER A 78 15.12 -1.22 14.10
N THR A 79 14.92 -0.86 12.85
CA THR A 79 15.18 -1.70 11.68
C THR A 79 16.43 -1.18 10.96
N ALA A 80 16.72 -1.64 9.76
CA ALA A 80 17.86 -1.10 9.00
C ALA A 80 17.71 0.43 8.79
N ASP A 81 16.52 0.89 8.34
CA ASP A 81 16.30 2.27 7.92
C ASP A 81 15.61 3.15 8.97
N TYR A 82 14.94 2.55 9.96
CA TYR A 82 14.06 3.26 10.87
C TYR A 82 14.42 3.07 12.34
N GLU A 83 14.19 4.11 13.13
CA GLU A 83 13.97 4.02 14.57
C GLU A 83 12.49 4.19 14.84
N TYR A 84 11.90 3.33 15.67
CA TYR A 84 10.47 3.37 15.93
C TYR A 84 10.12 3.25 17.41
N VAL A 85 8.93 3.73 17.71
CA VAL A 85 8.27 3.58 19.03
C VAL A 85 6.81 3.21 18.83
N VAL A 86 6.26 2.47 19.81
CA VAL A 86 4.82 2.29 19.98
C VAL A 86 4.45 2.88 21.32
N VAL A 87 3.52 3.82 21.30
CA VAL A 87 3.09 4.54 22.51
C VAL A 87 1.58 4.43 22.69
N GLY A 88 1.14 4.39 23.93
CA GLY A 88 -0.24 4.60 24.34
C GLY A 88 -0.32 5.84 25.22
N GLY A 89 -1.47 6.48 25.27
CA GLY A 89 -1.69 7.66 26.11
C GLY A 89 -3.17 7.99 26.20
N ASP A 90 -3.52 8.92 27.06
CA ASP A 90 -4.91 9.26 27.37
C ASP A 90 -5.46 10.35 26.45
N THR A 91 -4.60 11.17 25.86
CA THR A 91 -5.01 12.29 24.98
C THR A 91 -4.07 12.45 23.77
N GLY A 92 -4.60 13.06 22.68
CA GLY A 92 -3.78 13.43 21.51
C GLY A 92 -2.68 14.42 21.88
N GLU A 93 -2.96 15.38 22.77
CA GLU A 93 -1.99 16.38 23.23
C GLU A 93 -0.81 15.73 23.96
N SER A 94 -1.06 14.83 24.92
CA SER A 94 0.03 14.16 25.66
C SER A 94 0.93 13.35 24.73
N ILE A 95 0.36 12.67 23.72
CA ILE A 95 1.14 11.91 22.74
C ILE A 95 1.94 12.84 21.80
N THR A 96 1.33 13.91 21.28
CA THR A 96 2.05 14.84 20.40
C THR A 96 3.16 15.59 21.12
N ASP A 97 2.95 15.98 22.37
CA ASP A 97 3.98 16.59 23.20
C ASP A 97 5.15 15.63 23.42
N TRP A 98 4.83 14.38 23.78
CA TRP A 98 5.86 13.36 23.97
C TRP A 98 6.64 13.08 22.69
N LEU A 99 5.96 12.93 21.55
CA LEU A 99 6.59 12.71 20.25
C LEU A 99 7.48 13.91 19.87
N THR A 100 7.01 15.13 20.12
CA THR A 100 7.79 16.36 19.86
C THR A 100 9.05 16.41 20.72
N MET A 101 8.94 16.09 22.01
CA MET A 101 10.12 15.99 22.91
C MET A 101 11.07 14.86 22.47
N ALA A 102 10.53 13.77 21.91
CA ALA A 102 11.31 12.68 21.32
C ALA A 102 11.91 13.03 19.92
N GLY A 103 11.69 14.27 19.45
CA GLY A 103 12.28 14.80 18.21
C GLY A 103 11.54 14.42 16.94
N TYR A 104 10.25 14.10 17.05
CA TYR A 104 9.35 13.99 15.87
C TYR A 104 8.87 15.39 15.49
N VAL A 105 8.74 15.64 14.19
CA VAL A 105 8.16 16.89 13.66
C VAL A 105 6.75 16.57 13.22
N LEU A 106 5.78 17.22 13.86
CA LEU A 106 4.36 16.99 13.64
C LEU A 106 3.69 18.27 13.13
N PRO A 107 2.62 18.16 12.30
CA PRO A 107 1.75 19.29 11.99
C PRO A 107 1.11 19.87 13.26
N ALA A 108 0.72 21.15 13.22
CA ALA A 108 0.24 21.87 14.40
C ALA A 108 -1.10 21.35 14.95
N ASP A 109 -1.94 20.78 14.09
CA ASP A 109 -3.28 20.24 14.39
C ASP A 109 -3.27 18.72 14.68
N TYR A 110 -2.09 18.14 14.79
CA TYR A 110 -1.95 16.67 14.90
C TYR A 110 -2.50 16.10 16.20
N ALA A 111 -2.53 16.91 17.29
CA ALA A 111 -3.14 16.50 18.55
C ALA A 111 -4.65 16.25 18.40
N ASP A 112 -5.35 17.14 17.70
CA ASP A 112 -6.77 17.00 17.41
C ASP A 112 -7.02 15.83 16.47
N ALA A 113 -6.17 15.64 15.45
CA ALA A 113 -6.24 14.54 14.51
C ALA A 113 -6.03 13.16 15.17
N LEU A 114 -5.19 13.05 16.19
CA LEU A 114 -4.95 11.80 16.94
C LEU A 114 -6.04 11.50 17.96
N THR A 115 -6.74 12.50 18.47
CA THR A 115 -7.73 12.36 19.55
C THR A 115 -8.78 11.26 19.28
N PRO A 116 -9.44 11.17 18.11
CA PRO A 116 -10.43 10.11 17.87
C PRO A 116 -9.83 8.70 17.88
N TYR A 117 -8.58 8.52 17.43
CA TYR A 117 -7.91 7.22 17.47
C TYR A 117 -7.61 6.80 18.91
N ILE A 118 -7.12 7.72 19.73
CA ILE A 118 -6.79 7.46 21.13
C ILE A 118 -8.05 7.17 21.92
N ALA A 119 -9.13 7.93 21.70
CA ALA A 119 -10.44 7.67 22.29
C ALA A 119 -11.01 6.30 21.85
N GLY A 120 -10.67 5.83 20.67
CA GLY A 120 -10.97 4.49 20.16
C GLY A 120 -10.06 3.38 20.73
N GLY A 121 -9.11 3.71 21.61
CA GLY A 121 -8.19 2.74 22.22
C GLY A 121 -7.00 2.34 21.35
N ASN A 122 -6.72 3.09 20.28
CA ASN A 122 -5.59 2.82 19.41
C ASN A 122 -4.26 3.21 20.08
N PHE A 123 -3.23 2.46 19.75
CA PHE A 123 -1.84 2.79 20.02
C PHE A 123 -1.26 3.60 18.86
N ILE A 124 -0.24 4.39 19.11
CA ILE A 124 0.45 5.17 18.09
C ILE A 124 1.81 4.57 17.81
N PHE A 125 1.97 4.04 16.60
CA PHE A 125 3.27 3.70 16.04
C PHE A 125 3.88 4.95 15.42
N ALA A 126 5.11 5.27 15.78
CA ALA A 126 5.86 6.37 15.21
C ALA A 126 7.26 5.90 14.80
N ALA A 127 7.63 6.15 13.57
CA ALA A 127 8.95 5.80 13.02
C ALA A 127 9.64 7.03 12.42
N LYS A 128 10.95 7.12 12.60
CA LYS A 128 11.84 8.10 11.97
C LYS A 128 12.84 7.41 11.07
N VAL A 129 13.08 7.97 9.90
CA VAL A 129 14.17 7.53 9.02
C VAL A 129 15.49 7.87 9.70
N LYS A 130 16.40 6.91 9.75
CA LYS A 130 17.76 7.12 10.29
C LYS A 130 18.56 8.07 9.39
N SER A 131 19.37 8.91 9.99
CA SER A 131 20.26 9.84 9.27
C SER A 131 21.35 9.15 8.43
N THR A 132 21.53 7.86 8.62
CA THR A 132 22.50 7.03 7.86
C THR A 132 21.94 6.49 6.55
N VAL A 133 20.60 6.61 6.34
CA VAL A 133 19.97 6.16 5.10
C VAL A 133 20.25 7.14 3.98
N ALA A 134 20.75 6.64 2.84
CA ALA A 134 20.98 7.46 1.66
C ALA A 134 19.63 7.91 1.03
N GLU A 135 19.67 8.99 0.26
CA GLU A 135 18.52 9.39 -0.54
C GLU A 135 18.16 8.29 -1.54
N GLY A 136 16.91 7.86 -1.53
CA GLY A 136 16.41 6.79 -2.39
C GLY A 136 15.10 6.18 -1.86
N ALA A 137 14.74 5.03 -2.41
CA ALA A 137 13.58 4.29 -1.94
C ALA A 137 13.84 3.70 -0.54
N LEU A 138 12.95 4.01 0.40
CA LEU A 138 12.97 3.43 1.74
C LEU A 138 12.36 2.02 1.69
N ALA A 139 12.94 1.10 2.44
CA ALA A 139 12.37 -0.23 2.56
C ALA A 139 11.01 -0.17 3.32
N PRO A 140 10.00 -0.93 2.89
CA PRO A 140 8.69 -0.94 3.54
C PRO A 140 8.78 -1.43 4.98
N ILE A 141 8.01 -0.79 5.87
CA ILE A 141 7.81 -1.25 7.25
C ILE A 141 6.73 -2.33 7.24
N GLU A 142 7.03 -3.45 7.86
CA GLU A 142 6.11 -4.57 8.06
C GLU A 142 5.68 -4.63 9.53
N LEU A 143 4.37 -4.56 9.77
CA LEU A 143 3.77 -4.61 11.11
C LEU A 143 2.88 -5.84 11.22
N HIS A 144 3.17 -6.72 12.17
CA HIS A 144 2.31 -7.85 12.50
C HIS A 144 1.43 -7.48 13.68
N LEU A 145 0.13 -7.44 13.46
CA LEU A 145 -0.86 -7.18 14.49
C LEU A 145 -1.50 -8.49 14.96
N PRO A 146 -1.93 -8.59 16.23
CA PRO A 146 -2.81 -9.67 16.65
C PRO A 146 -4.05 -9.73 15.76
N ALA A 147 -4.63 -10.92 15.60
CA ALA A 147 -5.85 -11.10 14.83
C ALA A 147 -6.95 -10.13 15.30
N GLN A 148 -7.52 -9.40 14.37
CA GLN A 148 -8.62 -8.48 14.59
C GLN A 148 -9.93 -9.07 14.02
N ASP A 149 -11.06 -8.60 14.51
CA ASP A 149 -12.34 -8.93 13.90
C ASP A 149 -12.38 -8.42 12.45
N PRO A 150 -12.74 -9.25 11.46
CA PRO A 150 -12.67 -8.90 10.05
C PRO A 150 -13.45 -7.64 9.63
N GLY A 151 -14.38 -7.15 10.45
CA GLY A 151 -15.13 -5.92 10.20
C GLY A 151 -14.63 -4.69 10.94
N SER A 152 -13.60 -4.82 11.79
CA SER A 152 -13.08 -3.72 12.62
C SER A 152 -11.77 -3.12 12.10
N PHE A 153 -11.15 -3.74 11.07
CA PHE A 153 -9.90 -3.25 10.53
C PHE A 153 -10.12 -2.08 9.56
N SER A 154 -9.47 -0.98 9.82
CA SER A 154 -9.37 0.16 8.90
C SER A 154 -7.93 0.55 8.67
N ILE A 155 -7.64 1.10 7.49
CA ILE A 155 -6.34 1.66 7.16
C ILE A 155 -6.42 3.17 7.42
N PRO A 156 -5.62 3.74 8.33
CA PRO A 156 -5.80 5.11 8.82
C PRO A 156 -5.22 6.16 7.85
N TYR A 157 -5.73 6.21 6.63
CA TYR A 157 -5.33 7.22 5.64
C TYR A 157 -5.78 8.64 6.02
N GLY A 158 -6.77 8.80 6.90
CA GLY A 158 -7.25 10.11 7.35
C GLY A 158 -6.16 10.98 7.95
N LEU A 159 -5.20 10.40 8.65
CA LEU A 159 -4.07 11.17 9.19
C LEU A 159 -3.17 11.80 8.13
N ALA A 160 -3.09 11.22 6.93
CA ALA A 160 -2.28 11.78 5.84
C ALA A 160 -2.81 13.14 5.37
N ALA A 161 -4.12 13.42 5.54
CA ALA A 161 -4.73 14.71 5.22
C ALA A 161 -4.04 15.89 5.91
N HIS A 162 -3.61 15.71 7.16
CA HIS A 162 -2.94 16.73 7.97
C HIS A 162 -1.48 16.99 7.57
N SER A 163 -0.89 16.13 6.78
CA SER A 163 0.49 16.24 6.28
C SER A 163 0.55 16.64 4.81
N LEU A 164 -0.59 16.62 4.11
CA LEU A 164 -0.65 16.92 2.67
C LEU A 164 -0.74 18.44 2.46
N PRO A 165 0.17 19.05 1.68
CA PRO A 165 0.10 20.46 1.36
C PRO A 165 -1.21 20.83 0.64
N PRO A 166 -1.73 22.06 0.83
CA PRO A 166 -2.96 22.49 0.16
C PRO A 166 -2.86 22.39 -1.37
N GLY A 167 -3.83 21.73 -1.98
CA GLY A 167 -3.90 21.52 -3.44
C GLY A 167 -3.10 20.34 -3.97
N GLU A 168 -2.34 19.68 -3.11
CA GLU A 168 -1.65 18.42 -3.46
C GLU A 168 -2.60 17.24 -3.32
N THR A 169 -2.26 16.16 -4.03
CA THR A 169 -2.98 14.88 -3.96
C THR A 169 -2.06 13.74 -3.56
N LEU A 170 -2.62 12.73 -2.92
CA LEU A 170 -1.93 11.50 -2.54
C LEU A 170 -2.42 10.34 -3.41
N SER A 171 -1.52 9.76 -4.20
CA SER A 171 -1.78 8.53 -4.93
C SER A 171 -1.54 7.33 -4.02
N LEU A 172 -2.53 6.46 -3.91
CA LEU A 172 -2.53 5.29 -3.05
C LEU A 172 -2.76 4.03 -3.88
N THR A 173 -1.90 3.04 -3.70
CA THR A 173 -2.11 1.67 -4.16
C THR A 173 -2.15 0.75 -2.95
N THR A 174 -3.19 -0.06 -2.84
CA THR A 174 -3.39 -0.98 -1.71
C THR A 174 -3.56 -2.40 -2.23
N TYR A 175 -2.73 -3.30 -1.74
CA TYR A 175 -2.81 -4.73 -2.02
C TYR A 175 -3.47 -5.43 -0.84
N LEU A 176 -4.54 -6.15 -1.10
CA LEU A 176 -5.36 -6.82 -0.10
C LEU A 176 -5.34 -8.33 -0.36
N LEU A 177 -4.79 -9.07 0.60
CA LEU A 177 -4.78 -10.53 0.56
C LEU A 177 -5.76 -11.06 1.61
N ALA A 178 -6.85 -11.68 1.16
CA ALA A 178 -7.93 -12.13 2.03
C ALA A 178 -8.64 -13.37 1.48
N SER A 179 -9.50 -14.00 2.30
CA SER A 179 -10.30 -15.17 1.90
C SER A 179 -11.43 -14.89 0.89
N GLY A 180 -11.36 -13.77 0.17
CA GLY A 180 -12.31 -13.33 -0.85
C GLY A 180 -11.96 -11.93 -1.32
N THR A 181 -12.64 -11.43 -2.36
CA THR A 181 -12.47 -10.06 -2.83
C THR A 181 -12.84 -9.09 -1.73
N VAL A 182 -11.95 -8.14 -1.45
CA VAL A 182 -12.12 -7.08 -0.46
C VAL A 182 -12.03 -5.74 -1.17
N VAL A 183 -12.98 -4.87 -0.88
CA VAL A 183 -13.14 -3.56 -1.52
C VAL A 183 -13.34 -2.47 -0.48
N PRO A 184 -13.23 -1.17 -0.85
CA PRO A 184 -13.61 -0.07 0.03
C PRO A 184 -15.03 -0.20 0.55
N GLY A 185 -15.23 -0.04 1.87
CA GLY A 185 -16.54 -0.08 2.50
C GLY A 185 -17.17 1.30 2.70
N ASN A 186 -16.35 2.35 2.64
CA ASN A 186 -16.77 3.73 2.92
C ASN A 186 -16.41 4.74 1.81
N TYR A 187 -15.96 4.25 0.68
CA TYR A 187 -15.79 5.01 -0.56
C TYR A 187 -16.52 4.34 -1.71
N PRO A 188 -17.01 5.09 -2.68
CA PRO A 188 -17.35 4.54 -4.00
C PRO A 188 -16.17 3.80 -4.60
N PHE A 189 -16.45 2.76 -5.37
CA PHE A 189 -15.43 2.06 -6.14
C PHE A 189 -15.99 1.57 -7.48
N ALA A 190 -15.13 1.41 -8.47
CA ALA A 190 -15.43 0.86 -9.78
C ALA A 190 -14.29 -0.08 -10.23
N ALA A 191 -14.60 -0.97 -11.17
CA ALA A 191 -13.59 -1.62 -12.00
C ALA A 191 -13.74 -1.06 -13.42
N ILE A 192 -12.64 -0.95 -14.15
CA ILE A 192 -12.69 -0.56 -15.57
C ILE A 192 -13.03 -1.80 -16.37
N ASP A 193 -14.16 -1.74 -17.08
CA ASP A 193 -14.58 -2.83 -17.95
C ASP A 193 -13.76 -2.80 -19.26
N GLN A 194 -13.25 -3.95 -19.68
CA GLN A 194 -12.57 -4.12 -20.96
C GLN A 194 -13.48 -3.69 -22.14
N ALA A 195 -14.79 -3.84 -22.01
CA ALA A 195 -15.75 -3.45 -23.05
C ALA A 195 -15.80 -1.92 -23.31
N ASP A 196 -15.37 -1.10 -22.33
CA ASP A 196 -15.31 0.36 -22.45
C ASP A 196 -13.98 0.86 -23.03
N LEU A 197 -13.00 -0.04 -23.19
CA LEU A 197 -11.71 0.31 -23.72
C LEU A 197 -11.72 0.48 -25.23
N ILE A 198 -11.08 1.55 -25.69
CA ILE A 198 -10.91 1.88 -27.09
C ILE A 198 -9.43 2.13 -27.36
N ALA A 199 -8.89 1.47 -28.38
CA ALA A 199 -7.57 1.82 -28.90
C ALA A 199 -7.67 3.12 -29.70
N THR A 200 -7.02 4.18 -29.23
CA THR A 200 -6.99 5.50 -29.88
C THR A 200 -5.89 5.60 -30.91
N SER A 201 -4.88 4.74 -30.82
CA SER A 201 -3.83 4.50 -31.82
C SER A 201 -3.29 3.07 -31.67
N GLU A 202 -2.25 2.71 -32.45
CA GLU A 202 -1.57 1.41 -32.32
C GLU A 202 -0.88 1.21 -30.94
N THR A 203 -0.70 2.28 -30.17
CA THR A 203 0.05 2.28 -28.90
C THR A 203 -0.67 2.97 -27.76
N GLU A 204 -1.85 3.55 -28.00
CA GLU A 204 -2.58 4.33 -27.00
C GLU A 204 -4.03 3.88 -26.87
N THR A 205 -4.57 3.99 -25.67
CA THR A 205 -5.97 3.70 -25.36
C THR A 205 -6.59 4.80 -24.52
N ASN A 206 -7.92 4.78 -24.35
CA ASN A 206 -8.65 5.67 -23.45
C ASN A 206 -8.58 5.22 -21.96
N TYR A 207 -7.72 4.26 -21.59
CA TYR A 207 -7.65 3.73 -20.22
C TYR A 207 -7.48 4.84 -19.16
N GLN A 208 -6.57 5.81 -19.42
CA GLN A 208 -6.32 6.88 -18.45
C GLN A 208 -7.53 7.81 -18.28
N GLU A 209 -8.31 8.02 -19.32
CA GLU A 209 -9.56 8.78 -19.24
C GLU A 209 -10.60 8.04 -18.40
N LEU A 210 -10.79 6.75 -18.65
CA LEU A 210 -11.70 5.91 -17.86
C LEU A 210 -11.29 5.86 -16.39
N TYR A 211 -9.99 5.74 -16.10
CA TYR A 211 -9.46 5.79 -14.74
C TYR A 211 -9.75 7.13 -14.08
N ASN A 212 -9.44 8.24 -14.74
CA ASN A 212 -9.68 9.58 -14.20
C ASN A 212 -11.17 9.84 -13.93
N ASN A 213 -12.05 9.35 -14.82
CA ASN A 213 -13.49 9.43 -14.62
C ASN A 213 -13.95 8.59 -13.42
N ALA A 214 -13.40 7.39 -13.25
CA ALA A 214 -13.74 6.48 -12.17
C ALA A 214 -13.34 7.02 -10.78
N ILE A 215 -12.21 7.75 -10.67
CA ILE A 215 -11.78 8.38 -9.41
C ILE A 215 -12.29 9.81 -9.23
N GLY A 216 -13.03 10.35 -10.20
CA GLY A 216 -13.46 11.75 -10.25
C GLY A 216 -14.62 12.11 -9.31
N ASP A 217 -15.02 11.20 -8.40
CA ASP A 217 -16.05 11.48 -7.39
C ASP A 217 -15.58 12.58 -6.42
N PRO A 218 -16.40 13.62 -6.15
CA PRO A 218 -16.05 14.69 -5.22
C PRO A 218 -15.72 14.21 -3.80
N ASP A 219 -16.31 13.09 -3.37
CA ASP A 219 -16.04 12.48 -2.07
C ASP A 219 -14.86 11.50 -2.12
N GLY A 220 -14.21 11.37 -3.27
CA GLY A 220 -13.15 10.41 -3.54
C GLY A 220 -13.69 9.02 -3.89
N ALA A 221 -13.04 8.35 -4.84
CA ALA A 221 -13.40 6.99 -5.26
C ALA A 221 -12.16 6.14 -5.50
N TRP A 222 -12.36 4.82 -5.54
CA TRP A 222 -11.31 3.84 -5.75
C TRP A 222 -11.57 3.03 -7.02
N VAL A 223 -10.50 2.62 -7.69
CA VAL A 223 -10.55 1.67 -8.78
C VAL A 223 -10.02 0.32 -8.31
N VAL A 224 -10.76 -0.74 -8.60
CA VAL A 224 -10.30 -2.12 -8.45
C VAL A 224 -9.57 -2.49 -9.74
N ASP A 225 -8.25 -2.49 -9.70
CA ASP A 225 -7.40 -2.79 -10.85
C ASP A 225 -7.29 -4.29 -11.12
N ALA A 226 -7.31 -5.10 -10.05
CA ALA A 226 -7.22 -6.55 -10.14
C ALA A 226 -7.93 -7.24 -8.98
N SER A 227 -8.51 -8.41 -9.26
CA SER A 227 -9.00 -9.36 -8.27
C SER A 227 -8.74 -10.77 -8.79
N LEU A 228 -7.60 -11.33 -8.38
CA LEU A 228 -7.09 -12.58 -8.93
C LEU A 228 -7.78 -13.80 -8.33
N GLU A 229 -7.70 -14.94 -9.03
CA GLU A 229 -8.15 -16.23 -8.52
C GLU A 229 -7.54 -16.55 -7.14
N PRO A 230 -8.28 -17.27 -6.27
CA PRO A 230 -7.71 -17.74 -5.03
C PRO A 230 -6.54 -18.67 -5.29
N PHE A 231 -5.43 -18.43 -4.62
CA PHE A 231 -4.24 -19.25 -4.70
C PHE A 231 -3.65 -19.54 -3.30
N ALA A 232 -2.84 -20.57 -3.20
CA ALA A 232 -2.05 -20.80 -2.00
C ALA A 232 -0.87 -19.83 -1.92
N THR A 233 -0.31 -19.63 -0.71
CA THR A 233 0.89 -18.79 -0.54
C THR A 233 2.05 -19.22 -1.42
N ALA A 234 2.19 -20.54 -1.66
CA ALA A 234 3.19 -21.08 -2.58
C ALA A 234 2.97 -20.62 -4.03
N ASP A 235 1.71 -20.50 -4.46
CA ASP A 235 1.36 -20.04 -5.81
C ASP A 235 1.65 -18.55 -5.95
N LEU A 236 1.36 -17.73 -4.91
CA LEU A 236 1.74 -16.32 -4.87
C LEU A 236 3.26 -16.17 -4.99
N ASN A 237 4.02 -16.92 -4.20
CA ASN A 237 5.47 -16.90 -4.27
C ASN A 237 5.98 -17.29 -5.67
N SER A 238 5.40 -18.36 -6.26
CA SER A 238 5.74 -18.79 -7.62
C SER A 238 5.42 -17.71 -8.66
N SER A 239 4.25 -17.07 -8.57
CA SER A 239 3.84 -16.02 -9.49
C SER A 239 4.75 -14.78 -9.40
N ILE A 240 5.09 -14.34 -8.18
CA ILE A 240 6.01 -13.22 -7.98
C ILE A 240 7.41 -13.56 -8.50
N ASN A 241 7.93 -14.76 -8.20
CA ASN A 241 9.23 -15.18 -8.71
C ASN A 241 9.24 -15.28 -10.24
N THR A 242 8.17 -15.79 -10.85
CA THR A 242 8.02 -15.83 -12.30
C THR A 242 7.99 -14.44 -12.91
N ALA A 243 7.30 -13.47 -12.28
CA ALA A 243 7.31 -12.08 -12.71
C ALA A 243 8.73 -11.47 -12.67
N ILE A 244 9.48 -11.75 -11.61
CA ILE A 244 10.89 -11.34 -11.48
C ILE A 244 11.75 -12.00 -12.56
N GLU A 245 11.62 -13.30 -12.77
CA GLU A 245 12.35 -14.06 -13.78
C GLU A 245 12.07 -13.60 -15.21
N ASN A 246 10.88 -13.10 -15.47
CA ASN A 246 10.47 -12.50 -16.75
C ASN A 246 10.90 -11.02 -16.89
N GLY A 247 11.74 -10.51 -16.00
CA GLY A 247 12.20 -9.11 -16.02
C GLY A 247 11.19 -8.11 -15.49
N ARG A 248 10.05 -8.58 -14.98
CA ARG A 248 9.10 -7.82 -14.21
C ARG A 248 9.56 -7.79 -12.75
N GLY A 249 9.30 -6.70 -12.04
CA GLY A 249 9.73 -6.58 -10.64
C GLY A 249 11.26 -6.60 -10.49
N THR A 250 11.97 -5.99 -11.41
CA THR A 250 13.45 -5.87 -11.38
C THR A 250 13.89 -5.11 -10.14
N GLY A 251 14.68 -5.76 -9.28
CA GLY A 251 15.12 -5.22 -7.99
C GLY A 251 14.55 -5.95 -6.78
N ALA A 252 13.55 -6.85 -6.97
CA ALA A 252 13.10 -7.72 -5.89
C ALA A 252 14.13 -8.84 -5.63
N ASP A 253 14.44 -9.04 -4.35
CA ASP A 253 15.22 -10.20 -3.93
C ASP A 253 14.31 -11.43 -3.81
N PRO A 254 14.56 -12.53 -4.56
CA PRO A 254 13.78 -13.76 -4.44
C PRO A 254 13.75 -14.34 -3.01
N ALA A 255 14.81 -14.17 -2.22
CA ALA A 255 14.83 -14.61 -0.84
C ALA A 255 13.92 -13.76 0.05
N ALA A 256 13.90 -12.43 -0.16
CA ALA A 256 12.99 -11.54 0.54
C ALA A 256 11.53 -11.79 0.16
N VAL A 257 11.23 -12.07 -1.11
CA VAL A 257 9.90 -12.47 -1.59
C VAL A 257 9.47 -13.78 -0.91
N THR A 258 10.33 -14.79 -0.89
CA THR A 258 10.04 -16.07 -0.22
C THR A 258 9.78 -15.85 1.27
N ALA A 259 10.62 -15.10 1.96
CA ALA A 259 10.46 -14.80 3.37
C ALA A 259 9.18 -13.99 3.66
N PHE A 260 8.78 -13.09 2.76
CA PHE A 260 7.51 -12.36 2.86
C PHE A 260 6.33 -13.33 2.69
N THR A 261 6.30 -14.14 1.63
CA THR A 261 5.18 -15.04 1.34
C THR A 261 5.04 -16.15 2.39
N GLU A 262 6.13 -16.59 3.02
CA GLU A 262 6.10 -17.53 4.16
C GLU A 262 5.46 -16.91 5.41
N ARG A 263 5.59 -15.60 5.61
CA ARG A 263 4.92 -14.87 6.70
C ARG A 263 3.44 -14.61 6.40
N VAL A 264 3.09 -14.44 5.14
CA VAL A 264 1.70 -14.19 4.68
C VAL A 264 1.00 -15.52 4.43
N THR A 265 0.70 -16.27 5.50
CA THR A 265 0.09 -17.62 5.41
C THR A 265 -1.43 -17.56 5.27
N LEU A 266 -1.93 -17.38 4.05
CA LEU A 266 -3.36 -17.51 3.74
C LEU A 266 -3.56 -18.52 2.60
N SER A 267 -3.97 -19.75 2.94
CA SER A 267 -4.34 -20.74 1.93
C SER A 267 -5.66 -20.34 1.25
N GLY A 268 -5.69 -20.36 -0.07
CA GLY A 268 -6.85 -19.97 -0.87
C GLY A 268 -7.20 -18.48 -0.79
N ALA A 269 -6.21 -17.65 -0.47
CA ALA A 269 -6.40 -16.21 -0.46
C ALA A 269 -6.53 -15.65 -1.86
N ARG A 270 -7.32 -14.57 -1.97
CA ARG A 270 -7.45 -13.76 -3.18
C ARG A 270 -6.66 -12.46 -2.99
N LEU A 271 -5.85 -12.12 -3.99
CA LEU A 271 -5.16 -10.84 -4.07
C LEU A 271 -6.05 -9.84 -4.82
N THR A 272 -6.38 -8.74 -4.15
CA THR A 272 -7.10 -7.62 -4.75
C THR A 272 -6.20 -6.39 -4.72
N ARG A 273 -6.05 -5.71 -5.84
CA ARG A 273 -5.42 -4.39 -5.95
C ARG A 273 -6.48 -3.33 -6.08
N ILE A 274 -6.40 -2.31 -5.24
CA ILE A 274 -7.23 -1.11 -5.34
C ILE A 274 -6.33 0.13 -5.40
N ARG A 275 -6.74 1.12 -6.19
CA ARG A 275 -5.96 2.33 -6.42
C ARG A 275 -6.84 3.57 -6.44
N THR A 276 -6.28 4.70 -5.99
CA THR A 276 -6.93 6.01 -6.02
C THR A 276 -5.92 7.14 -6.02
N THR A 277 -6.41 8.36 -6.25
CA THR A 277 -5.70 9.62 -6.00
C THR A 277 -6.65 10.58 -5.30
N LEU A 278 -6.32 10.97 -4.07
CA LEU A 278 -7.20 11.75 -3.18
C LEU A 278 -6.54 13.05 -2.74
N GLY A 279 -7.32 14.12 -2.68
CA GLY A 279 -6.96 15.35 -2.01
C GLY A 279 -7.14 15.27 -0.49
N ALA A 280 -6.62 16.26 0.24
CA ALA A 280 -6.68 16.27 1.71
C ALA A 280 -8.12 16.21 2.25
N ASP A 281 -9.07 16.85 1.58
CA ASP A 281 -10.50 16.89 1.93
C ASP A 281 -11.25 15.58 1.65
N GLN A 282 -10.68 14.71 0.80
CA GLN A 282 -11.20 13.39 0.45
C GLN A 282 -10.60 12.28 1.32
N LEU A 283 -9.43 12.53 1.95
CA LEU A 283 -8.73 11.53 2.75
C LEU A 283 -9.47 11.24 4.07
N ARG A 284 -9.87 10.01 4.25
CA ARG A 284 -10.42 9.44 5.49
C ARG A 284 -9.94 8.01 5.65
N ASP A 285 -10.10 7.44 6.82
CA ASP A 285 -9.72 6.05 7.08
C ASP A 285 -10.47 5.12 6.13
N LEU A 286 -9.74 4.22 5.49
CA LEU A 286 -10.30 3.24 4.59
C LEU A 286 -10.83 2.06 5.38
N THR A 287 -12.15 1.89 5.42
CA THR A 287 -12.77 0.65 5.88
C THR A 287 -12.88 -0.35 4.72
N LEU A 288 -12.80 -1.63 5.04
CA LEU A 288 -12.80 -2.70 4.06
C LEU A 288 -14.02 -3.59 4.24
N THR A 289 -14.62 -4.02 3.13
CA THR A 289 -15.74 -4.94 3.13
C THR A 289 -15.54 -6.05 2.10
N LYS A 290 -16.14 -7.23 2.36
CA LYS A 290 -16.17 -8.30 1.36
C LYS A 290 -17.20 -7.99 0.28
N ALA A 291 -16.83 -8.22 -0.96
CA ALA A 291 -17.71 -8.10 -2.11
C ALA A 291 -17.75 -9.39 -2.92
N THR A 292 -18.90 -9.65 -3.52
CA THR A 292 -19.04 -10.63 -4.60
C THR A 292 -18.79 -9.88 -5.93
N LEU A 293 -17.53 -9.61 -6.22
CA LEU A 293 -17.12 -9.16 -7.55
C LEU A 293 -16.66 -10.38 -8.35
N ASP A 294 -16.96 -10.37 -9.64
CA ASP A 294 -16.30 -11.26 -10.57
C ASP A 294 -14.79 -11.06 -10.55
N LEU A 295 -14.06 -12.06 -10.99
CA LEU A 295 -12.62 -11.94 -11.16
C LEU A 295 -12.33 -10.79 -12.11
N HIS A 296 -11.35 -9.99 -11.78
CA HIS A 296 -10.86 -8.90 -12.61
C HIS A 296 -9.40 -9.16 -12.94
N ASP A 297 -9.16 -9.62 -14.17
CA ASP A 297 -7.82 -9.81 -14.69
C ASP A 297 -7.20 -8.43 -14.95
N PRO A 298 -5.98 -8.15 -14.49
CA PRO A 298 -5.30 -6.90 -14.81
C PRO A 298 -4.96 -6.75 -16.29
N THR A 299 -4.88 -7.86 -17.03
CA THR A 299 -4.58 -7.83 -18.49
C THR A 299 -5.87 -7.74 -19.30
N MET A 300 -6.01 -6.66 -20.02
CA MET A 300 -7.15 -6.35 -20.87
C MET A 300 -6.72 -6.29 -22.33
N TYR A 301 -7.53 -6.83 -23.23
CA TYR A 301 -7.23 -6.90 -24.67
C TYR A 301 -8.17 -6.01 -25.47
N VAL A 302 -7.62 -5.11 -26.27
CA VAL A 302 -8.38 -4.16 -27.10
C VAL A 302 -7.98 -4.30 -28.55
N PRO A 303 -8.91 -4.64 -29.47
CA PRO A 303 -8.59 -4.67 -30.90
C PRO A 303 -8.39 -3.24 -31.41
N TYR A 304 -7.33 -3.04 -32.18
CA TYR A 304 -7.15 -1.81 -32.93
C TYR A 304 -7.84 -1.95 -34.32
N ASP A 305 -8.78 -1.05 -34.58
CA ASP A 305 -9.44 -0.93 -35.87
C ASP A 305 -8.98 0.38 -36.53
N ALA A 306 -8.10 0.24 -37.51
CA ALA A 306 -7.56 1.38 -38.24
C ALA A 306 -8.64 2.16 -39.04
N ASP A 307 -9.80 1.55 -39.30
CA ASP A 307 -10.90 2.16 -40.06
C ASP A 307 -11.91 2.90 -39.16
N ALA A 308 -11.89 2.66 -37.84
CA ALA A 308 -12.82 3.29 -36.90
C ALA A 308 -12.60 4.81 -36.71
N GLY A 309 -11.43 5.33 -37.09
CA GLY A 309 -11.07 6.76 -37.01
C GLY A 309 -11.36 7.58 -38.28
N SER A 310 -11.99 6.98 -39.32
CA SER A 310 -12.17 7.60 -40.62
C SER A 310 -13.60 8.09 -40.90
N THR A 311 -14.42 8.33 -39.88
CA THR A 311 -15.80 8.86 -40.03
C THR A 311 -15.95 10.27 -39.45
#